data_ae5b04edee2ee88dcbb832b1e2a74303
#
_entry.id   ae5b04edee2ee88dcbb832b1e2a74303
#
_cell.length_a   1.000
_cell.length_b   1.000
_cell.length_c   1.000
_cell.angle_alpha   90.00
_cell.angle_beta   90.00
_cell.angle_gamma   90.00
#
_symmetry.space_group_name_H-M   'P 1'
#
loop_
_entity.id
_entity.type
_entity.pdbx_description
1 polymer ?
#
loop_
_entity_poly.entity_id
_entity_poly.type
_entity_poly.pdbx_seq_one_letter_code
_entity_poly.pdbx_strand_id
1 'polypeptide(L)'
;MSLKIAIGGKGGVGKTTVTSLIARCLAANEKNKVIAIDADPVANLAAGRGIPEDEPITPISGLTELIEERTGAKAGTMGGFFSLNPKVDDIPERFSLSRDNVKLLVMGTVQSGGSGCICPESTVLKALMTHLVLFRDDIVVMDMEAGVEHLGRATSASVDALIIVVNPGARSRAAA
;
A
#
# COMPACT_ATOMS: atom_id res chain seq x y z
N MET A 1 -0.87 9.50 -17.58
CA MET A 1 0.04 10.30 -16.71
C MET A 1 0.45 9.39 -15.57
N SER A 2 1.74 9.15 -15.39
CA SER A 2 2.26 8.40 -14.24
C SER A 2 2.57 9.39 -13.12
N LEU A 3 2.10 9.13 -11.89
CA LEU A 3 2.37 9.97 -10.72
C LEU A 3 2.32 9.08 -9.47
N LYS A 4 3.36 9.10 -8.67
CA LYS A 4 3.52 8.30 -7.46
C LYS A 4 3.63 9.22 -6.24
N ILE A 5 2.61 9.19 -5.39
CA ILE A 5 2.53 10.03 -4.18
C ILE A 5 2.51 9.14 -2.96
N ALA A 6 3.42 9.36 -2.02
CA ALA A 6 3.39 8.75 -0.70
C ALA A 6 2.93 9.78 0.34
N ILE A 7 2.07 9.37 1.26
CA ILE A 7 1.54 10.22 2.33
C ILE A 7 1.92 9.58 3.67
N GLY A 8 2.75 10.28 4.43
CA GLY A 8 3.25 9.86 5.72
C GLY A 8 2.91 10.82 6.83
N GLY A 9 3.20 10.45 8.06
CA GLY A 9 2.99 11.28 9.26
C GLY A 9 2.58 10.43 10.45
N LYS A 10 2.57 11.02 11.65
CA LYS A 10 2.19 10.32 12.89
C LYS A 10 0.76 9.80 12.88
N GLY A 11 0.46 8.83 13.75
CA GLY A 11 -0.91 8.37 13.98
C GLY A 11 -1.86 9.53 14.34
N GLY A 12 -3.07 9.52 13.78
CA GLY A 12 -4.13 10.48 14.09
C GLY A 12 -3.98 11.88 13.48
N VAL A 13 -2.98 12.14 12.64
CA VAL A 13 -2.79 13.48 12.01
C VAL A 13 -3.67 13.72 10.78
N GLY A 14 -4.37 12.69 10.29
CA GLY A 14 -5.28 12.80 9.14
C GLY A 14 -4.69 12.31 7.81
N LYS A 15 -3.63 11.48 7.82
CA LYS A 15 -3.05 10.87 6.62
C LYS A 15 -4.09 10.24 5.69
N THR A 16 -4.87 9.32 6.23
CA THR A 16 -5.93 8.59 5.50
C THR A 16 -6.96 9.53 4.87
N THR A 17 -7.35 10.59 5.58
CA THR A 17 -8.24 11.61 5.04
C THR A 17 -7.61 12.33 3.86
N VAL A 18 -6.35 12.76 3.98
CA VAL A 18 -5.61 13.44 2.91
C VAL A 18 -5.44 12.50 1.72
N THR A 19 -5.05 11.25 1.96
CA THR A 19 -4.92 10.20 0.92
C THR A 19 -6.22 10.01 0.15
N SER A 20 -7.33 9.85 0.88
CA SER A 20 -8.66 9.66 0.29
C SER A 20 -9.08 10.85 -0.58
N LEU A 21 -8.88 12.08 -0.09
CA LEU A 21 -9.22 13.30 -0.82
C LEU A 21 -8.37 13.47 -2.08
N ILE A 22 -7.06 13.27 -1.98
CA ILE A 22 -6.16 13.36 -3.14
C ILE A 22 -6.55 12.32 -4.19
N ALA A 23 -6.77 11.07 -3.81
CA ALA A 23 -7.18 10.02 -4.73
C ALA A 23 -8.49 10.38 -5.45
N ARG A 24 -9.49 10.91 -4.74
CA ARG A 24 -10.77 11.37 -5.34
C ARG A 24 -10.57 12.54 -6.28
N CYS A 25 -9.80 13.54 -5.89
CA CYS A 25 -9.53 14.70 -6.75
C CYS A 25 -8.84 14.29 -8.05
N LEU A 26 -7.88 13.38 -7.99
CA LEU A 26 -7.17 12.88 -9.17
C LEU A 26 -8.07 12.01 -10.06
N ALA A 27 -8.96 11.22 -9.46
CA ALA A 27 -9.92 10.37 -10.16
C ALA A 27 -11.10 11.14 -10.77
N ALA A 28 -11.33 12.40 -10.40
CA ALA A 28 -12.35 13.25 -10.99
C ALA A 28 -12.10 13.48 -12.50
N ASN A 29 -10.87 13.37 -12.96
CA ASN A 29 -10.57 13.28 -14.37
C ASN A 29 -10.64 11.80 -14.79
N GLU A 30 -11.68 11.43 -15.53
CA GLU A 30 -11.93 10.05 -15.98
C GLU A 30 -10.81 9.43 -16.83
N LYS A 31 -9.92 10.25 -17.38
CA LYS A 31 -8.73 9.76 -18.10
C LYS A 31 -7.65 9.22 -17.18
N ASN A 32 -7.71 9.56 -15.89
CA ASN A 32 -6.74 9.08 -14.91
C ASN A 32 -7.13 7.70 -14.40
N LYS A 33 -6.16 6.80 -14.38
CA LYS A 33 -6.27 5.53 -13.67
C LYS A 33 -5.61 5.72 -12.30
N VAL A 34 -6.40 5.68 -11.24
CA VAL A 34 -5.93 5.94 -9.87
C VAL A 34 -5.98 4.67 -9.04
N ILE A 35 -4.87 4.33 -8.42
CA ILE A 35 -4.74 3.24 -7.45
C ILE A 35 -4.43 3.89 -6.09
N ALA A 36 -5.30 3.70 -5.12
CA ALA A 36 -5.06 4.04 -3.73
C ALA A 36 -4.57 2.80 -2.98
N ILE A 37 -3.47 2.92 -2.28
CA ILE A 37 -2.85 1.82 -1.53
C ILE A 37 -2.94 2.13 -0.05
N ASP A 38 -3.57 1.22 0.70
CA ASP A 38 -3.55 1.23 2.16
C ASP A 38 -2.40 0.35 2.64
N ALA A 39 -1.33 1.00 3.07
CA ALA A 39 -0.14 0.36 3.61
C ALA A 39 0.04 0.63 5.12
N ASP A 40 -1.00 1.16 5.79
CA ASP A 40 -1.04 1.29 7.24
C ASP A 40 -1.46 -0.07 7.85
N PRO A 41 -0.80 -0.54 8.92
CA PRO A 41 -1.21 -1.75 9.64
C PRO A 41 -2.67 -1.73 10.12
N VAL A 42 -3.17 -0.55 10.46
CA VAL A 42 -4.57 -0.33 10.78
C VAL A 42 -5.27 0.23 9.55
N ALA A 43 -5.68 -0.68 8.66
CA ALA A 43 -6.30 -0.32 7.38
C ALA A 43 -7.59 0.50 7.59
N ASN A 44 -7.52 1.79 7.28
CA ASN A 44 -8.63 2.74 7.45
C ASN A 44 -9.01 3.45 6.15
N LEU A 45 -8.27 3.23 5.05
CA LEU A 45 -8.49 3.93 3.80
C LEU A 45 -9.84 3.56 3.17
N ALA A 46 -10.30 2.33 3.37
CA ALA A 46 -11.62 1.87 2.95
C ALA A 46 -12.73 2.73 3.57
N ALA A 47 -12.72 2.89 4.90
CA ALA A 47 -13.68 3.75 5.60
C ALA A 47 -13.56 5.22 5.16
N GLY A 48 -12.34 5.73 4.99
CA GLY A 48 -12.07 7.07 4.46
C GLY A 48 -12.59 7.28 3.03
N ARG A 49 -12.79 6.21 2.29
CA ARG A 49 -13.39 6.17 0.95
C ARG A 49 -14.91 5.97 0.97
N GLY A 50 -15.52 5.84 2.14
CA GLY A 50 -16.94 5.57 2.29
C GLY A 50 -17.33 4.15 1.83
N ILE A 51 -16.42 3.20 1.90
CA ILE A 51 -16.71 1.79 1.68
C ILE A 51 -17.34 1.26 2.97
N PRO A 52 -18.52 0.60 2.89
CA PRO A 52 -19.18 0.06 4.05
C PRO A 52 -18.32 -1.00 4.76
N GLU A 53 -18.43 -1.10 6.08
CA GLU A 53 -17.67 -2.07 6.88
C GLU A 53 -18.06 -3.53 6.59
N ASP A 54 -19.26 -3.75 6.07
CA ASP A 54 -19.77 -5.06 5.67
C ASP A 54 -19.29 -5.49 4.26
N GLU A 55 -18.63 -4.61 3.51
CA GLU A 55 -18.01 -4.97 2.24
C GLU A 55 -16.66 -5.68 2.50
N PRO A 56 -16.55 -6.98 2.19
CA PRO A 56 -15.35 -7.74 2.55
C PRO A 56 -14.15 -7.30 1.72
N ILE A 57 -13.14 -6.76 2.37
CA ILE A 57 -11.84 -6.48 1.77
C ILE A 57 -10.81 -7.39 2.43
N THR A 58 -10.28 -8.33 1.66
CA THR A 58 -9.20 -9.18 2.15
C THR A 58 -7.86 -8.51 1.84
N PRO A 59 -7.06 -8.16 2.85
CA PRO A 59 -5.72 -7.65 2.63
C PRO A 59 -4.85 -8.64 1.87
N ILE A 60 -3.94 -8.15 1.04
CA ILE A 60 -3.04 -9.03 0.24
C ILE A 60 -2.24 -9.98 1.14
N SER A 61 -1.79 -9.51 2.31
CA SER A 61 -1.07 -10.36 3.28
C SER A 61 -1.90 -11.52 3.83
N GLY A 62 -3.24 -11.44 3.75
CA GLY A 62 -4.16 -12.49 4.18
C GLY A 62 -4.55 -13.50 3.09
N LEU A 63 -4.14 -13.26 1.84
CA LEU A 63 -4.43 -14.15 0.70
C LEU A 63 -3.45 -15.32 0.67
N THR A 64 -3.61 -16.28 1.60
CA THR A 64 -2.67 -17.39 1.81
C THR A 64 -2.46 -18.26 0.58
N GLU A 65 -3.52 -18.53 -0.18
CA GLU A 65 -3.45 -19.30 -1.43
C GLU A 65 -2.67 -18.55 -2.52
N LEU A 66 -2.86 -17.24 -2.65
CA LEU A 66 -2.11 -16.41 -3.56
C LEU A 66 -0.62 -16.41 -3.19
N ILE A 67 -0.30 -16.24 -1.91
CA ILE A 67 1.08 -16.22 -1.43
C ILE A 67 1.77 -17.54 -1.74
N GLU A 68 1.11 -18.68 -1.47
CA GLU A 68 1.63 -20.01 -1.80
C GLU A 68 1.81 -20.20 -3.32
N GLU A 69 0.82 -19.79 -4.13
CA GLU A 69 0.89 -19.83 -5.60
C GLU A 69 2.11 -19.06 -6.14
N ARG A 70 2.36 -17.87 -5.60
CA ARG A 70 3.40 -16.95 -6.12
C ARG A 70 4.80 -17.25 -5.60
N THR A 71 4.90 -17.79 -4.41
CA THR A 71 6.20 -18.02 -3.76
C THR A 71 6.62 -19.49 -3.73
N GLY A 72 5.67 -20.41 -3.83
CA GLY A 72 5.90 -21.84 -3.65
C GLY A 72 5.98 -22.26 -2.18
N ALA A 73 5.69 -21.37 -1.23
CA ALA A 73 5.71 -21.66 0.19
C ALA A 73 4.47 -21.13 0.90
N LYS A 74 4.01 -21.84 1.93
CA LYS A 74 2.84 -21.44 2.71
C LYS A 74 3.09 -20.17 3.49
N ALA A 75 2.06 -19.33 3.57
CA ALA A 75 2.05 -18.17 4.45
C ALA A 75 2.36 -18.58 5.90
N GLY A 76 3.14 -17.77 6.62
CA GLY A 76 3.57 -18.06 7.99
C GLY A 76 4.77 -19.01 8.09
N THR A 77 5.31 -19.51 6.98
CA THR A 77 6.49 -20.39 7.01
C THR A 77 7.75 -19.57 7.27
N MET A 78 8.48 -19.91 8.31
CA MET A 78 9.79 -19.33 8.59
C MET A 78 10.89 -20.29 8.10
N GLY A 79 11.71 -19.81 7.18
CA GLY A 79 12.77 -20.61 6.55
C GLY A 79 12.23 -21.49 5.40
N GLY A 80 13.12 -22.09 4.65
CA GLY A 80 12.81 -22.90 3.48
C GLY A 80 13.09 -22.18 2.16
N PHE A 81 12.88 -22.88 1.05
CA PHE A 81 13.09 -22.33 -0.29
C PHE A 81 11.77 -21.77 -0.81
N PHE A 82 11.78 -20.53 -1.23
CA PHE A 82 10.66 -19.90 -1.91
C PHE A 82 11.16 -18.82 -2.90
N SER A 83 10.29 -18.44 -3.86
CA SER A 83 10.62 -17.44 -4.84
C SER A 83 10.77 -16.06 -4.20
N LEU A 84 11.92 -15.42 -4.39
CA LEU A 84 12.18 -14.05 -3.94
C LEU A 84 11.70 -12.98 -4.93
N ASN A 85 11.31 -13.37 -6.15
CA ASN A 85 10.77 -12.48 -7.16
C ASN A 85 9.45 -13.02 -7.72
N PRO A 86 8.38 -13.02 -6.91
CA PRO A 86 7.08 -13.52 -7.33
C PRO A 86 6.46 -12.62 -8.41
N LYS A 87 5.68 -13.23 -9.29
CA LYS A 87 4.87 -12.51 -10.26
C LYS A 87 3.70 -11.82 -9.57
N VAL A 88 3.52 -10.50 -9.79
CA VAL A 88 2.55 -9.66 -9.07
C VAL A 88 1.77 -8.68 -9.96
N ASP A 89 2.03 -8.71 -11.26
CA ASP A 89 1.49 -7.75 -12.24
C ASP A 89 -0.04 -7.79 -12.38
N ASP A 90 -0.65 -8.94 -12.14
CA ASP A 90 -2.10 -9.15 -12.20
C ASP A 90 -2.84 -8.84 -10.88
N ILE A 91 -2.11 -8.72 -9.77
CA ILE A 91 -2.72 -8.54 -8.44
C ILE A 91 -3.58 -7.28 -8.35
N PRO A 92 -3.17 -6.11 -8.86
CA PRO A 92 -3.99 -4.90 -8.76
C PRO A 92 -5.34 -5.02 -9.47
N GLU A 93 -5.41 -5.77 -10.57
CA GLU A 93 -6.66 -6.00 -11.30
C GLU A 93 -7.57 -7.01 -10.62
N ARG A 94 -7.00 -8.02 -9.98
CA ARG A 94 -7.75 -9.15 -9.40
C ARG A 94 -8.26 -8.86 -7.99
N PHE A 95 -7.52 -8.10 -7.21
CA PHE A 95 -7.73 -7.97 -5.76
C PHE A 95 -7.98 -6.54 -5.28
N SER A 96 -8.05 -5.56 -6.18
CA SER A 96 -8.49 -4.21 -5.80
C SER A 96 -10.00 -4.09 -5.80
N LEU A 97 -10.51 -3.31 -4.86
CA LEU A 97 -11.89 -2.84 -4.88
C LEU A 97 -11.98 -1.54 -5.69
N SER A 98 -12.87 -1.50 -6.67
CA SER A 98 -13.04 -0.31 -7.52
C SER A 98 -14.25 0.50 -7.07
N ARG A 99 -14.07 1.78 -6.72
CA ARG A 99 -15.14 2.71 -6.38
C ARG A 99 -14.77 4.13 -6.81
N ASP A 100 -15.72 4.85 -7.39
CA ASP A 100 -15.55 6.25 -7.84
C ASP A 100 -14.27 6.46 -8.67
N ASN A 101 -14.05 5.59 -9.66
CA ASN A 101 -12.88 5.60 -10.55
C ASN A 101 -11.50 5.48 -9.82
N VAL A 102 -11.50 4.95 -8.59
CA VAL A 102 -10.29 4.62 -7.83
C VAL A 102 -10.28 3.14 -7.51
N LYS A 103 -9.19 2.47 -7.79
CA LYS A 103 -8.91 1.12 -7.30
C LYS A 103 -8.28 1.21 -5.91
N LEU A 104 -8.90 0.58 -4.92
CA LEU A 104 -8.34 0.46 -3.58
C LEU A 104 -7.66 -0.90 -3.42
N LEU A 105 -6.41 -0.88 -2.98
CA LEU A 105 -5.64 -2.06 -2.65
C LEU A 105 -5.19 -1.98 -1.20
N VAL A 106 -5.56 -2.99 -0.40
CA VAL A 106 -5.17 -3.07 1.02
C VAL A 106 -4.02 -4.06 1.15
N MET A 107 -2.87 -3.59 1.61
CA MET A 107 -1.67 -4.42 1.73
C MET A 107 -1.75 -5.37 2.93
N GLY A 108 -2.25 -4.90 4.05
CA GLY A 108 -2.24 -5.63 5.31
C GLY A 108 -0.87 -5.69 5.97
N THR A 109 -0.78 -6.46 7.06
CA THR A 109 0.43 -6.61 7.86
C THR A 109 0.97 -8.03 7.83
N VAL A 110 2.28 -8.16 7.96
CA VAL A 110 2.93 -9.45 8.19
C VAL A 110 3.07 -9.65 9.69
N GLN A 111 2.29 -10.57 10.26
CA GLN A 111 2.27 -10.83 11.71
C GLN A 111 3.51 -11.57 12.22
N SER A 112 4.26 -12.23 11.34
CA SER A 112 5.39 -13.09 11.70
C SER A 112 6.70 -12.47 11.28
N GLY A 113 7.43 -11.91 12.24
CA GLY A 113 8.81 -11.48 12.05
C GLY A 113 9.01 -9.98 12.23
N GLY A 114 10.03 -9.63 13.03
CA GLY A 114 10.49 -8.25 13.19
C GLY A 114 10.95 -7.63 11.87
N SER A 115 11.22 -6.35 11.88
CA SER A 115 11.74 -5.59 10.73
C SER A 115 12.96 -6.29 10.11
N GLY A 116 12.81 -6.78 8.89
CA GLY A 116 13.86 -7.50 8.17
C GLY A 116 13.65 -8.99 7.94
N CYS A 117 12.54 -9.55 8.42
CA CYS A 117 12.21 -10.95 8.13
C CYS A 117 11.93 -11.15 6.64
N ILE A 118 12.59 -12.14 6.05
CA ILE A 118 12.30 -12.61 4.69
C ILE A 118 11.32 -13.77 4.83
N CYS A 119 10.04 -13.50 4.66
CA CYS A 119 8.97 -14.50 4.61
C CYS A 119 8.19 -14.38 3.30
N PRO A 120 7.46 -15.43 2.90
CA PRO A 120 6.69 -15.40 1.65
C PRO A 120 5.79 -14.19 1.50
N GLU A 121 5.04 -13.83 2.55
CA GLU A 121 4.13 -12.69 2.57
C GLU A 121 4.86 -11.37 2.33
N SER A 122 5.94 -11.13 3.08
CA SER A 122 6.72 -9.89 2.94
C SER A 122 7.35 -9.77 1.56
N THR A 123 7.68 -10.90 0.94
CA THR A 123 8.25 -10.96 -0.41
C THR A 123 7.21 -10.57 -1.45
N VAL A 124 5.98 -11.10 -1.35
CA VAL A 124 4.87 -10.70 -2.24
C VAL A 124 4.54 -9.22 -2.08
N LEU A 125 4.40 -8.72 -0.84
CA LEU A 125 4.09 -7.32 -0.59
C LEU A 125 5.17 -6.38 -1.13
N LYS A 126 6.45 -6.70 -0.94
CA LYS A 126 7.57 -5.90 -1.47
C LYS A 126 7.60 -5.91 -3.00
N ALA A 127 7.43 -7.07 -3.62
CA ALA A 127 7.38 -7.20 -5.07
C ALA A 127 6.21 -6.41 -5.65
N LEU A 128 5.03 -6.50 -5.05
CA LEU A 128 3.83 -5.77 -5.46
C LEU A 128 4.02 -4.26 -5.34
N MET A 129 4.55 -3.79 -4.21
CA MET A 129 4.82 -2.36 -4.02
C MET A 129 5.83 -1.85 -5.05
N THR A 130 6.90 -2.60 -5.30
CA THR A 130 7.90 -2.28 -6.32
C THR A 130 7.26 -2.22 -7.70
N HIS A 131 6.40 -3.18 -8.04
CA HIS A 131 5.68 -3.20 -9.32
C HIS A 131 4.79 -1.97 -9.48
N LEU A 132 4.00 -1.63 -8.48
CA LEU A 132 3.08 -0.49 -8.49
C LEU A 132 3.80 0.84 -8.68
N VAL A 133 4.97 1.00 -8.06
CA VAL A 133 5.73 2.25 -8.11
C VAL A 133 6.59 2.35 -9.38
N LEU A 134 7.27 1.28 -9.78
CA LEU A 134 8.28 1.34 -10.86
C LEU A 134 7.75 0.98 -12.24
N PHE A 135 6.75 0.09 -12.33
CA PHE A 135 6.40 -0.54 -13.61
C PHE A 135 4.99 -0.20 -14.11
N ARG A 136 4.21 0.57 -13.37
CA ARG A 136 2.86 0.98 -13.80
C ARG A 136 2.81 2.44 -14.18
N ASP A 137 2.02 2.73 -15.24
CA ASP A 137 1.77 4.09 -15.70
C ASP A 137 0.56 4.75 -15.01
N ASP A 138 0.00 4.10 -13.98
CA ASP A 138 -1.12 4.62 -13.19
C ASP A 138 -0.67 5.72 -12.23
N ILE A 139 -1.63 6.50 -11.77
CA ILE A 139 -1.44 7.37 -10.61
C ILE A 139 -1.56 6.50 -9.36
N VAL A 140 -0.54 6.48 -8.52
CA VAL A 140 -0.52 5.71 -7.26
C VAL A 140 -0.47 6.68 -6.09
N VAL A 141 -1.42 6.54 -5.16
CA VAL A 141 -1.51 7.33 -3.93
C VAL A 141 -1.44 6.37 -2.75
N MET A 142 -0.40 6.48 -1.93
CA MET A 142 -0.11 5.53 -0.85
C MET A 142 -0.37 6.17 0.51
N ASP A 143 -1.25 5.53 1.30
CA ASP A 143 -1.42 5.84 2.74
C ASP A 143 -0.41 5.01 3.53
N MET A 144 0.55 5.68 4.14
CA MET A 144 1.65 5.01 4.83
C MET A 144 1.58 5.29 6.33
N GLU A 145 2.04 4.37 7.13
CA GLU A 145 2.26 4.57 8.55
C GLU A 145 3.22 5.77 8.77
N ALA A 146 4.18 5.70 9.57
CA ALA A 146 5.17 6.75 9.79
C ALA A 146 6.43 6.44 8.97
N GLY A 147 6.68 7.25 7.93
CA GLY A 147 7.89 7.16 7.13
C GLY A 147 7.80 6.23 5.90
N VAL A 148 8.80 6.31 5.05
CA VAL A 148 8.92 5.55 3.80
C VAL A 148 9.84 4.33 3.92
N GLU A 149 10.28 4.00 5.13
CA GLU A 149 11.25 2.93 5.40
C GLU A 149 10.75 1.56 4.95
N HIS A 150 9.44 1.35 5.03
CA HIS A 150 8.79 0.10 4.61
C HIS A 150 8.80 -0.12 3.10
N LEU A 151 8.94 0.95 2.30
CA LEU A 151 9.01 0.84 0.84
C LEU A 151 10.34 0.24 0.35
N GLY A 152 11.38 0.22 1.18
CA GLY A 152 12.74 -0.06 0.73
C GLY A 152 13.36 1.12 -0.02
N ARG A 153 14.69 1.19 -0.06
CA ARG A 153 15.43 2.34 -0.61
C ARG A 153 15.12 2.63 -2.09
N ALA A 154 14.99 1.58 -2.89
CA ALA A 154 14.73 1.74 -4.33
C ALA A 154 13.32 2.31 -4.59
N THR A 155 12.32 1.85 -3.83
CA THR A 155 10.93 2.26 -4.01
C THR A 155 10.69 3.65 -3.44
N SER A 156 11.31 4.00 -2.31
CA SER A 156 11.17 5.34 -1.72
C SER A 156 11.83 6.43 -2.58
N ALA A 157 12.92 6.09 -3.28
CA ALA A 157 13.57 7.02 -4.21
C ALA A 157 12.80 7.21 -5.53
N SER A 158 11.77 6.40 -5.78
CA SER A 158 11.03 6.40 -7.04
C SER A 158 9.62 6.97 -6.92
N VAL A 159 9.24 7.52 -5.76
CA VAL A 159 8.02 8.32 -5.62
C VAL A 159 8.27 9.74 -6.12
N ASP A 160 7.31 10.29 -6.86
CA ASP A 160 7.42 11.65 -7.41
C ASP A 160 7.18 12.72 -6.34
N ALA A 161 6.39 12.39 -5.29
CA ALA A 161 6.10 13.29 -4.19
C ALA A 161 5.91 12.52 -2.87
N LEU A 162 6.48 13.08 -1.80
CA LEU A 162 6.24 12.67 -0.42
C LEU A 162 5.52 13.81 0.31
N ILE A 163 4.31 13.53 0.80
CA ILE A 163 3.51 14.47 1.59
C ILE A 163 3.57 14.05 3.05
N ILE A 164 4.09 14.91 3.90
CA ILE A 164 4.11 14.67 5.35
C ILE A 164 3.00 15.47 6.01
N VAL A 165 2.05 14.75 6.61
CA VAL A 165 0.92 15.36 7.33
C VAL A 165 1.32 15.56 8.79
N VAL A 166 1.20 16.80 9.27
CA VAL A 166 1.58 17.18 10.63
C VAL A 166 0.50 18.02 11.30
N ASN A 167 0.33 17.84 12.60
CA ASN A 167 -0.47 18.77 13.42
C ASN A 167 0.34 20.05 13.70
N PRO A 168 -0.31 21.19 13.95
CA PRO A 168 0.37 22.48 14.14
C PRO A 168 1.25 22.56 15.39
N GLY A 169 1.22 21.58 16.29
CA GLY A 169 2.02 21.52 17.52
C GLY A 169 3.52 21.36 17.27
N ALA A 170 4.35 21.99 18.09
CA ALA A 170 5.82 21.95 17.96
C ALA A 170 6.39 20.53 17.95
N ARG A 171 5.86 19.62 18.79
CA ARG A 171 6.28 18.20 18.82
C ARG A 171 5.97 17.44 17.54
N SER A 172 4.88 17.75 16.88
CA SER A 172 4.49 17.09 15.62
C SER A 172 5.40 17.55 14.48
N ARG A 173 5.74 18.83 14.43
CA ARG A 173 6.67 19.39 13.43
C ARG A 173 8.11 18.91 13.61
N ALA A 174 8.55 18.69 14.84
CA ALA A 174 9.91 18.22 15.12
C ALA A 174 10.13 16.73 14.77
N ALA A 175 9.04 15.99 14.51
CA ALA A 175 9.09 14.57 14.21
C ALA A 175 8.68 14.27 12.74
N ALA A 176 8.54 15.28 11.92
CA ALA A 176 8.34 15.21 10.48
C ALA A 176 9.67 15.45 9.76
#